data_9ded752c1f3bdc540bf7d9e48a768f14
#
_entry.id   9ded752c1f3bdc540bf7d9e48a768f14
#
_cell.length_a   1.000
_cell.length_b   1.000
_cell.length_c   1.000
_cell.angle_alpha   90.00
_cell.angle_beta   90.00
_cell.angle_gamma   90.00
#
_symmetry.space_group_name_H-M   'P 1'
#
loop_
_entity.id
_entity.type
_entity.pdbx_description
1 polymer ?
#
loop_
_entity_poly.entity_id
_entity_poly.type
_entity_poly.pdbx_seq_one_letter_code
_entity_poly.pdbx_strand_id
1 'polypeptide(L)'
;MKIINFHLYLLIVMSLIISGCSAKTPYTLKPNYDQNPAKIIAVLPIENKTLDGKTSQLLRSKLFEELYFKGYPKLPLDIIDKKLASLYANGVKESAATVAPQVLKDLVGADAGLYCTLMEGNKSEKLFYEPITIAIQCELRSAQTGEVLWNAQDESTSRNFDFTHNGLERKSHEVLETVIDEVINKVMKTLPDGPNLRG
;
A
#
# COMPACT_ATOMS: atom_id res chain seq x y z
N MET A 1 -57.36 -1.65 3.51
CA MET A 1 -56.44 -1.57 4.67
C MET A 1 -55.29 -2.56 4.63
N LYS A 2 -55.43 -3.80 4.11
CA LYS A 2 -54.33 -4.79 4.01
C LYS A 2 -53.26 -4.48 2.95
N ILE A 3 -53.56 -3.83 1.84
CA ILE A 3 -52.65 -3.53 0.74
C ILE A 3 -51.67 -2.43 1.11
N ILE A 4 -52.12 -1.42 1.88
CA ILE A 4 -51.28 -0.31 2.35
C ILE A 4 -50.19 -0.81 3.30
N ASN A 5 -50.51 -1.79 4.16
CA ASN A 5 -49.52 -2.38 5.06
C ASN A 5 -48.47 -3.22 4.33
N PHE A 6 -48.81 -3.84 3.20
CA PHE A 6 -47.85 -4.63 2.41
C PHE A 6 -46.83 -3.72 1.69
N HIS A 7 -47.29 -2.62 1.11
CA HIS A 7 -46.35 -1.63 0.47
C HIS A 7 -45.46 -0.95 1.49
N LEU A 8 -45.99 -0.63 2.67
CA LEU A 8 -45.20 -0.07 3.74
C LEU A 8 -44.12 -1.04 4.24
N TYR A 9 -44.44 -2.31 4.36
CA TYR A 9 -43.51 -3.36 4.75
C TYR A 9 -42.41 -3.56 3.68
N LEU A 10 -42.79 -3.55 2.40
CA LEU A 10 -41.84 -3.64 1.27
C LEU A 10 -40.86 -2.46 1.25
N LEU A 11 -41.32 -1.24 1.52
CA LEU A 11 -40.48 -0.05 1.61
C LEU A 11 -39.50 -0.12 2.80
N ILE A 12 -39.91 -0.62 3.95
CA ILE A 12 -39.05 -0.79 5.12
C ILE A 12 -37.98 -1.88 4.85
N VAL A 13 -38.35 -3.00 4.24
CA VAL A 13 -37.36 -4.03 3.87
C VAL A 13 -36.37 -3.52 2.83
N MET A 14 -36.84 -2.76 1.85
CA MET A 14 -35.96 -2.17 0.82
C MET A 14 -34.99 -1.12 1.39
N SER A 15 -35.38 -0.36 2.43
CA SER A 15 -34.52 0.61 3.10
C SER A 15 -33.41 -0.05 3.95
N LEU A 16 -33.61 -1.26 4.45
CA LEU A 16 -32.63 -2.02 5.23
C LEU A 16 -31.49 -2.62 4.37
N ILE A 17 -31.72 -2.78 3.06
CA ILE A 17 -30.72 -3.36 2.13
C ILE A 17 -29.66 -2.33 1.70
N ILE A 18 -29.89 -1.02 1.90
CA ILE A 18 -29.01 0.08 1.46
C ILE A 18 -27.90 0.38 2.49
N SER A 19 -27.89 -0.26 3.66
CA SER A 19 -26.80 -0.14 4.64
C SER A 19 -25.56 -0.88 4.16
N GLY A 20 -24.98 -0.43 3.04
CA GLY A 20 -23.69 -0.91 2.56
C GLY A 20 -22.62 -0.57 3.60
N CYS A 21 -22.08 -1.56 4.30
CA CYS A 21 -20.87 -1.42 5.08
C CYS A 21 -19.73 -1.00 4.14
N SER A 22 -19.40 0.29 4.10
CA SER A 22 -18.14 0.75 3.54
C SER A 22 -17.04 0.26 4.48
N ALA A 23 -16.36 -0.82 4.12
CA ALA A 23 -15.18 -1.27 4.84
C ALA A 23 -14.12 -0.17 4.73
N LYS A 24 -13.74 0.41 5.88
CA LYS A 24 -12.65 1.39 5.94
C LYS A 24 -11.33 0.65 6.05
N THR A 25 -10.33 1.11 5.32
CA THR A 25 -8.94 0.63 5.46
C THR A 25 -8.51 0.74 6.92
N PRO A 26 -8.10 -0.35 7.58
CA PRO A 26 -7.56 -0.30 8.93
C PRO A 26 -6.27 0.53 8.95
N TYR A 27 -6.23 1.58 9.74
CA TYR A 27 -5.04 2.39 9.89
C TYR A 27 -4.93 3.00 11.29
N THR A 28 -3.71 3.36 11.67
CA THR A 28 -3.45 4.19 12.84
C THR A 28 -2.57 5.37 12.46
N LEU A 29 -2.85 6.51 13.05
CA LEU A 29 -2.04 7.73 12.92
C LEU A 29 -1.64 8.17 14.31
N LYS A 30 -0.35 8.51 14.51
CA LYS A 30 0.16 8.98 15.80
C LYS A 30 -0.62 10.24 16.22
N PRO A 31 -1.11 10.33 17.48
CA PRO A 31 -1.67 11.56 18.00
C PRO A 31 -0.69 12.71 17.82
N ASN A 32 -1.18 13.88 17.42
CA ASN A 32 -0.37 15.07 17.16
C ASN A 32 0.64 14.94 15.99
N TYR A 33 0.43 14.02 15.03
CA TYR A 33 1.25 13.92 13.83
C TYR A 33 1.41 15.28 13.12
N ASP A 34 0.35 16.10 13.10
CA ASP A 34 0.35 17.41 12.43
C ASP A 34 1.27 18.45 13.09
N GLN A 35 1.68 18.25 14.34
CA GLN A 35 2.63 19.16 15.01
C GLN A 35 4.07 18.94 14.55
N ASN A 36 4.42 17.72 14.13
CA ASN A 36 5.75 17.39 13.62
C ASN A 36 5.65 16.33 12.49
N PRO A 37 5.08 16.71 11.34
CA PRO A 37 4.88 15.79 10.23
C PRO A 37 6.21 15.45 9.56
N ALA A 38 6.33 14.24 9.03
CA ALA A 38 7.42 13.89 8.14
C ALA A 38 7.35 14.75 6.87
N LYS A 39 8.50 15.28 6.43
CA LYS A 39 8.60 16.13 5.23
C LYS A 39 9.25 15.38 4.07
N ILE A 40 10.26 14.56 4.37
CA ILE A 40 11.00 13.77 3.37
C ILE A 40 10.90 12.31 3.78
N ILE A 41 10.31 11.50 2.91
CA ILE A 41 10.09 10.07 3.15
C ILE A 41 10.96 9.23 2.23
N ALA A 42 11.74 8.31 2.80
CA ALA A 42 12.46 7.30 2.05
C ALA A 42 11.57 6.06 1.85
N VAL A 43 11.31 5.69 0.59
CA VAL A 43 10.61 4.42 0.27
C VAL A 43 11.62 3.28 0.25
N LEU A 44 11.58 2.44 1.26
CA LEU A 44 12.51 1.31 1.38
C LEU A 44 12.16 0.16 0.43
N PRO A 45 13.08 -0.76 0.17
CA PRO A 45 12.75 -2.02 -0.49
C PRO A 45 11.61 -2.72 0.24
N ILE A 46 10.67 -3.27 -0.54
CA ILE A 46 9.51 -3.96 0.03
C ILE A 46 9.95 -5.31 0.60
N GLU A 47 9.58 -5.57 1.85
CA GLU A 47 9.70 -6.92 2.40
C GLU A 47 8.70 -7.83 1.68
N ASN A 48 9.19 -8.90 1.09
CA ASN A 48 8.36 -9.80 0.29
C ASN A 48 8.21 -11.15 1.00
N LYS A 49 7.01 -11.43 1.48
CA LYS A 49 6.64 -12.73 2.06
C LYS A 49 6.12 -13.72 1.01
N THR A 50 6.12 -13.31 -0.26
CA THR A 50 5.69 -14.14 -1.40
C THR A 50 6.89 -14.57 -2.23
N LEU A 51 6.67 -15.39 -3.24
CA LEU A 51 7.73 -15.84 -4.16
C LEU A 51 7.92 -14.90 -5.37
N ASP A 52 7.07 -13.88 -5.53
CA ASP A 52 7.11 -12.98 -6.70
C ASP A 52 7.90 -11.69 -6.42
N GLY A 53 9.16 -11.68 -6.86
CA GLY A 53 10.03 -10.52 -6.73
C GLY A 53 9.66 -9.33 -7.64
N LYS A 54 8.96 -9.56 -8.76
CA LYS A 54 8.57 -8.49 -9.69
C LYS A 54 7.44 -7.64 -9.11
N THR A 55 6.48 -8.26 -8.45
CA THR A 55 5.37 -7.57 -7.80
C THR A 55 5.87 -6.61 -6.72
N SER A 56 6.86 -6.98 -5.91
CA SER A 56 7.40 -6.08 -4.89
C SER A 56 8.13 -4.86 -5.48
N GLN A 57 8.83 -5.02 -6.61
CA GLN A 57 9.48 -3.90 -7.29
C GLN A 57 8.45 -2.93 -7.89
N LEU A 58 7.41 -3.46 -8.55
CA LEU A 58 6.34 -2.65 -9.12
C LEU A 58 5.59 -1.90 -8.02
N LEU A 59 5.25 -2.59 -6.92
CA LEU A 59 4.61 -1.99 -5.74
C LEU A 59 5.44 -0.82 -5.18
N ARG A 60 6.76 -1.00 -5.04
CA ARG A 60 7.66 0.06 -4.57
C ARG A 60 7.66 1.29 -5.48
N SER A 61 7.73 1.07 -6.79
CA SER A 61 7.70 2.16 -7.76
C SER A 61 6.40 2.94 -7.72
N LYS A 62 5.27 2.24 -7.60
CA LYS A 62 3.94 2.86 -7.49
C LYS A 62 3.77 3.63 -6.17
N LEU A 63 4.24 3.10 -5.04
CA LEU A 63 4.25 3.82 -3.74
C LEU A 63 5.10 5.10 -3.80
N PHE A 64 6.23 5.05 -4.49
CA PHE A 64 7.07 6.23 -4.69
C PHE A 64 6.36 7.33 -5.51
N GLU A 65 5.65 6.97 -6.58
CA GLU A 65 4.86 7.92 -7.36
C GLU A 65 3.67 8.46 -6.55
N GLU A 66 2.97 7.61 -5.80
CA GLU A 66 1.83 8.03 -4.99
C GLU A 66 2.23 9.01 -3.88
N LEU A 67 3.39 8.82 -3.23
CA LEU A 67 3.93 9.80 -2.29
C LEU A 67 4.14 11.18 -2.93
N TYR A 68 4.62 11.22 -4.16
CA TYR A 68 4.76 12.47 -4.88
C TYR A 68 3.41 13.15 -5.13
N PHE A 69 2.40 12.41 -5.56
CA PHE A 69 1.04 12.94 -5.73
C PHE A 69 0.42 13.41 -4.42
N LYS A 70 0.80 12.83 -3.31
CA LYS A 70 0.44 13.29 -1.96
C LYS A 70 1.26 14.49 -1.48
N GLY A 71 2.12 15.07 -2.31
CA GLY A 71 2.88 16.28 -2.00
C GLY A 71 4.18 16.07 -1.21
N TYR A 72 4.71 14.85 -1.17
CA TYR A 72 6.04 14.60 -0.63
C TYR A 72 7.12 14.79 -1.70
N PRO A 73 8.29 15.37 -1.36
CA PRO A 73 9.40 15.47 -2.28
C PRO A 73 9.90 14.08 -2.72
N LYS A 74 10.25 13.93 -4.00
CA LYS A 74 10.82 12.68 -4.52
C LYS A 74 12.25 12.50 -4.00
N LEU A 75 12.48 11.43 -3.25
CA LEU A 75 13.81 10.94 -2.91
C LEU A 75 14.11 9.73 -3.81
N PRO A 76 15.02 9.84 -4.81
CA PRO A 76 15.19 8.82 -5.84
C PRO A 76 15.54 7.44 -5.27
N LEU A 77 14.84 6.40 -5.76
CA LEU A 77 14.99 5.03 -5.27
C LEU A 77 16.41 4.49 -5.48
N ASP A 78 17.06 4.84 -6.58
CA ASP A 78 18.43 4.41 -6.88
C ASP A 78 19.45 5.00 -5.90
N ILE A 79 19.22 6.22 -5.39
CA ILE A 79 20.05 6.83 -4.36
C ILE A 79 19.88 6.08 -3.03
N ILE A 80 18.63 5.77 -2.65
CA ILE A 80 18.34 4.98 -1.47
C ILE A 80 19.07 3.63 -1.56
N ASP A 81 18.92 2.92 -2.68
CA ASP A 81 19.47 1.58 -2.88
C ASP A 81 21.00 1.57 -2.85
N LYS A 82 21.64 2.54 -3.52
CA LYS A 82 23.12 2.68 -3.49
C LYS A 82 23.63 2.93 -2.07
N LYS A 83 22.96 3.79 -1.33
CA LYS A 83 23.33 4.09 0.06
C LYS A 83 23.12 2.91 1.00
N LEU A 84 21.99 2.23 0.87
CA LEU A 84 21.72 0.99 1.62
C LEU A 84 22.77 -0.09 1.29
N ALA A 85 23.10 -0.29 0.02
CA ALA A 85 24.10 -1.26 -0.39
C ALA A 85 25.49 -0.95 0.24
N SER A 86 25.84 0.31 0.42
CA SER A 86 27.09 0.70 1.09
C SER A 86 27.11 0.34 2.58
N LEU A 87 25.96 0.34 3.27
CA LEU A 87 25.85 -0.12 4.66
C LEU A 87 26.13 -1.63 4.78
N TYR A 88 25.57 -2.41 3.84
CA TYR A 88 25.74 -3.89 3.85
C TYR A 88 27.16 -4.30 3.48
N ALA A 89 27.82 -3.59 2.58
CA ALA A 89 29.23 -3.81 2.29
C ALA A 89 30.14 -3.64 3.52
N ASN A 90 29.71 -2.83 4.49
CA ASN A 90 30.40 -2.59 5.75
C ASN A 90 30.02 -3.58 6.88
N GLY A 91 29.30 -4.68 6.55
CA GLY A 91 29.05 -5.80 7.47
C GLY A 91 27.77 -5.69 8.29
N VAL A 92 26.88 -4.76 8.00
CA VAL A 92 25.52 -4.72 8.58
C VAL A 92 24.70 -5.88 8.00
N LYS A 93 24.26 -6.81 8.85
CA LYS A 93 23.51 -8.03 8.44
C LYS A 93 22.01 -7.83 8.32
N GLU A 94 21.52 -6.61 8.27
CA GLU A 94 20.09 -6.34 8.16
C GLU A 94 19.63 -6.36 6.68
N SER A 95 18.40 -6.81 6.46
CA SER A 95 17.77 -6.70 5.14
C SER A 95 17.51 -5.23 4.81
N ALA A 96 17.65 -4.85 3.55
CA ALA A 96 17.33 -3.49 3.09
C ALA A 96 15.89 -3.04 3.44
N ALA A 97 14.98 -4.01 3.60
CA ALA A 97 13.60 -3.77 4.03
C ALA A 97 13.46 -3.51 5.54
N THR A 98 14.48 -3.82 6.36
CA THR A 98 14.41 -3.77 7.83
C THR A 98 15.45 -2.84 8.46
N VAL A 99 16.12 -1.98 7.67
CA VAL A 99 17.10 -1.03 8.18
C VAL A 99 16.50 -0.14 9.28
N ALA A 100 17.29 0.12 10.32
CA ALA A 100 16.85 0.97 11.43
C ALA A 100 16.50 2.39 10.96
N PRO A 101 15.32 2.94 11.34
CA PRO A 101 14.88 4.26 10.88
C PRO A 101 15.88 5.38 11.14
N GLN A 102 16.58 5.33 12.28
CA GLN A 102 17.52 6.38 12.71
C GLN A 102 18.69 6.56 11.74
N VAL A 103 19.05 5.51 11.02
CA VAL A 103 20.13 5.55 10.02
C VAL A 103 19.74 6.37 8.78
N LEU A 104 18.43 6.45 8.46
CA LEU A 104 17.96 7.07 7.22
C LEU A 104 18.22 8.56 7.16
N LYS A 105 18.23 9.27 8.29
CA LYS A 105 18.50 10.71 8.31
C LYS A 105 19.91 11.02 7.82
N ASP A 106 20.88 10.31 8.36
CA ASP A 106 22.30 10.52 8.01
C ASP A 106 22.63 9.94 6.63
N LEU A 107 21.96 8.86 6.26
CA LEU A 107 22.21 8.13 5.03
C LEU A 107 21.68 8.86 3.79
N VAL A 108 20.43 9.31 3.85
CA VAL A 108 19.69 9.86 2.70
C VAL A 108 18.97 11.18 2.99
N GLY A 109 19.10 11.73 4.21
CA GLY A 109 18.44 12.97 4.61
C GLY A 109 16.94 12.86 4.83
N ALA A 110 16.39 11.65 5.00
CA ALA A 110 14.98 11.44 5.20
C ALA A 110 14.56 11.71 6.66
N ASP A 111 13.38 12.28 6.85
CA ASP A 111 12.77 12.46 8.17
C ASP A 111 12.04 11.20 8.64
N ALA A 112 11.61 10.38 7.69
CA ALA A 112 10.94 9.10 7.95
C ALA A 112 11.23 8.06 6.86
N GLY A 113 11.13 6.80 7.23
CA GLY A 113 11.13 5.66 6.31
C GLY A 113 9.74 5.08 6.13
N LEU A 114 9.36 4.80 4.89
CA LEU A 114 8.19 4.00 4.55
C LEU A 114 8.61 2.55 4.40
N TYR A 115 8.15 1.72 5.33
CA TYR A 115 8.39 0.28 5.41
C TYR A 115 7.12 -0.44 4.99
N CYS A 116 7.17 -1.14 3.88
CA CYS A 116 6.03 -1.92 3.41
C CYS A 116 6.39 -3.39 3.27
N THR A 117 5.42 -4.24 3.57
CA THR A 117 5.50 -5.70 3.43
C THR A 117 4.42 -6.16 2.47
N LEU A 118 4.81 -6.89 1.43
CA LEU A 118 3.90 -7.66 0.60
C LEU A 118 3.53 -8.94 1.34
N MET A 119 2.32 -8.99 1.89
CA MET A 119 1.82 -10.08 2.72
C MET A 119 1.28 -11.23 1.87
N GLU A 120 0.58 -10.89 0.80
CA GLU A 120 -0.03 -11.82 -0.15
C GLU A 120 0.14 -11.29 -1.57
N GLY A 121 0.56 -12.17 -2.45
CA GLY A 121 0.71 -11.94 -3.88
C GLY A 121 0.30 -13.22 -4.60
N ASN A 122 -0.94 -13.69 -4.33
CA ASN A 122 -1.42 -14.96 -4.82
C ASN A 122 -2.06 -14.82 -6.19
N LYS A 123 -1.54 -15.65 -7.09
CA LYS A 123 -2.06 -15.92 -8.40
C LYS A 123 -2.53 -17.38 -8.41
N SER A 124 -3.83 -17.60 -8.45
CA SER A 124 -4.41 -18.96 -8.43
C SER A 124 -4.97 -19.30 -9.81
N GLU A 125 -4.28 -20.12 -10.56
CA GLU A 125 -4.76 -20.58 -11.87
C GLU A 125 -5.81 -21.68 -11.71
N LYS A 126 -7.01 -21.41 -12.22
CA LYS A 126 -8.08 -22.39 -12.45
C LYS A 126 -8.46 -22.33 -13.92
N LEU A 127 -8.99 -23.39 -14.47
CA LEU A 127 -9.17 -23.66 -15.90
C LEU A 127 -9.63 -22.46 -16.78
N PHE A 128 -10.40 -21.51 -16.24
CA PHE A 128 -10.89 -20.30 -16.94
C PHE A 128 -10.97 -19.08 -16.01
N TYR A 129 -10.33 -19.14 -14.85
CA TYR A 129 -10.48 -18.17 -13.80
C TYR A 129 -9.18 -18.01 -13.02
N GLU A 130 -8.70 -16.78 -12.93
CA GLU A 130 -7.47 -16.43 -12.24
C GLU A 130 -7.72 -15.23 -11.31
N PRO A 131 -8.04 -15.45 -10.02
CA PRO A 131 -8.04 -14.36 -9.06
C PRO A 131 -6.62 -13.91 -8.76
N ILE A 132 -6.40 -12.61 -8.74
CA ILE A 132 -5.16 -11.97 -8.30
C ILE A 132 -5.48 -11.20 -7.04
N THR A 133 -4.85 -11.58 -5.94
CA THR A 133 -4.98 -10.90 -4.65
C THR A 133 -3.63 -10.30 -4.25
N ILE A 134 -3.62 -9.03 -3.90
CA ILE A 134 -2.48 -8.32 -3.35
C ILE A 134 -2.87 -7.75 -1.99
N ALA A 135 -2.14 -8.15 -0.95
CA ALA A 135 -2.29 -7.63 0.40
C ALA A 135 -0.98 -6.98 0.85
N ILE A 136 -1.04 -5.74 1.32
CA ILE A 136 0.11 -4.99 1.78
C ILE A 136 -0.14 -4.41 3.17
N GLN A 137 0.95 -4.33 3.94
CA GLN A 137 1.02 -3.58 5.18
C GLN A 137 2.14 -2.55 5.05
N CYS A 138 1.87 -1.29 5.39
CA CYS A 138 2.85 -0.22 5.35
C CYS A 138 2.92 0.51 6.69
N GLU A 139 4.13 0.90 7.10
CA GLU A 139 4.40 1.70 8.29
C GLU A 139 5.30 2.87 7.93
N LEU A 140 4.95 4.06 8.39
CA LEU A 140 5.82 5.23 8.37
C LEU A 140 6.51 5.35 9.72
N ARG A 141 7.84 5.24 9.76
CA ARG A 141 8.63 5.33 10.99
C ARG A 141 9.51 6.56 10.98
N SER A 142 9.51 7.29 12.10
CA SER A 142 10.36 8.46 12.29
C SER A 142 11.84 8.10 12.22
N ALA A 143 12.63 8.78 11.38
CA ALA A 143 14.07 8.65 11.36
C ALA A 143 14.76 9.24 12.61
N GLN A 144 14.07 10.07 13.37
CA GLN A 144 14.61 10.65 14.60
C GLN A 144 14.41 9.74 15.82
N THR A 145 13.19 9.20 15.98
CA THR A 145 12.82 8.45 17.20
C THR A 145 12.66 6.96 16.97
N GLY A 146 12.47 6.52 15.73
CA GLY A 146 12.12 5.14 15.37
C GLY A 146 10.64 4.78 15.59
N GLU A 147 9.86 5.72 16.15
CA GLU A 147 8.44 5.48 16.43
C GLU A 147 7.62 5.37 15.15
N VAL A 148 6.57 4.56 15.21
CA VAL A 148 5.58 4.47 14.15
C VAL A 148 4.72 5.73 14.17
N LEU A 149 4.77 6.50 13.08
CA LEU A 149 3.99 7.71 12.87
C LEU A 149 2.63 7.41 12.26
N TRP A 150 2.59 6.43 11.38
CA TRP A 150 1.40 5.95 10.70
C TRP A 150 1.59 4.49 10.29
N ASN A 151 0.53 3.73 10.33
CA ASN A 151 0.48 2.42 9.68
C ASN A 151 -0.89 2.20 9.03
N ALA A 152 -0.92 1.41 7.98
CA ALA A 152 -2.13 0.94 7.35
C ALA A 152 -1.90 -0.40 6.66
N GLN A 153 -2.98 -1.18 6.53
CA GLN A 153 -2.98 -2.42 5.76
C GLN A 153 -4.27 -2.52 4.98
N ASP A 154 -4.18 -3.08 3.79
CA ASP A 154 -5.37 -3.39 2.98
C ASP A 154 -5.04 -4.49 1.98
N GLU A 155 -6.09 -5.03 1.38
CA GLU A 155 -6.01 -5.98 0.30
C GLU A 155 -6.90 -5.56 -0.88
N SER A 156 -6.53 -5.99 -2.06
CA SER A 156 -7.36 -5.88 -3.24
C SER A 156 -7.32 -7.18 -4.03
N THR A 157 -8.48 -7.57 -4.54
CA THR A 157 -8.62 -8.79 -5.33
C THR A 157 -9.37 -8.47 -6.60
N SER A 158 -8.76 -8.80 -7.74
CA SER A 158 -9.43 -8.80 -9.03
C SER A 158 -9.65 -10.21 -9.53
N ARG A 159 -10.72 -10.40 -10.28
CA ARG A 159 -11.12 -11.68 -10.85
C ARG A 159 -10.94 -11.61 -12.35
N ASN A 160 -10.01 -12.39 -12.87
CA ASN A 160 -9.75 -12.49 -14.30
C ASN A 160 -10.42 -13.74 -14.88
N PHE A 161 -11.14 -13.57 -15.99
CA PHE A 161 -11.80 -14.64 -16.72
C PHE A 161 -11.39 -14.59 -18.18
N ASP A 162 -10.96 -15.68 -18.73
CA ASP A 162 -10.79 -15.87 -20.18
C ASP A 162 -11.02 -17.34 -20.56
N PHE A 163 -11.48 -17.57 -21.77
CA PHE A 163 -11.70 -18.91 -22.30
C PHE A 163 -10.42 -19.55 -22.87
N THR A 164 -9.30 -18.81 -22.90
CA THR A 164 -8.02 -19.28 -23.41
C THR A 164 -6.91 -18.99 -22.40
N HIS A 165 -5.96 -19.92 -22.26
CA HIS A 165 -4.79 -19.75 -21.39
C HIS A 165 -3.97 -18.50 -21.77
N ASN A 166 -3.70 -18.30 -23.06
CA ASN A 166 -2.96 -17.14 -23.55
C ASN A 166 -3.69 -15.81 -23.30
N GLY A 167 -5.04 -15.82 -23.33
CA GLY A 167 -5.86 -14.68 -23.00
C GLY A 167 -5.77 -14.32 -21.52
N LEU A 168 -5.80 -15.32 -20.65
CA LEU A 168 -5.61 -15.15 -19.20
C LEU A 168 -4.24 -14.57 -18.87
N GLU A 169 -3.17 -15.12 -19.43
CA GLU A 169 -1.80 -14.68 -19.16
C GLU A 169 -1.56 -13.22 -19.59
N ARG A 170 -2.02 -12.83 -20.78
CA ARG A 170 -1.89 -11.44 -21.25
C ARG A 170 -2.65 -10.45 -20.38
N LYS A 171 -3.91 -10.76 -20.01
CA LYS A 171 -4.73 -9.91 -19.14
C LYS A 171 -4.21 -9.87 -17.70
N SER A 172 -3.55 -10.92 -17.27
CA SER A 172 -3.01 -11.04 -15.92
C SER A 172 -2.04 -9.90 -15.57
N HIS A 173 -1.23 -9.43 -16.50
CA HIS A 173 -0.33 -8.28 -16.26
C HIS A 173 -1.10 -6.98 -16.06
N GLU A 174 -2.07 -6.68 -16.92
CA GLU A 174 -2.89 -5.47 -16.80
C GLU A 174 -3.73 -5.48 -15.51
N VAL A 175 -4.28 -6.64 -15.18
CA VAL A 175 -5.06 -6.85 -13.96
C VAL A 175 -4.17 -6.71 -12.72
N LEU A 176 -2.93 -7.25 -12.74
CA LEU A 176 -1.98 -7.11 -11.63
C LEU A 176 -1.67 -5.64 -11.33
N GLU A 177 -1.37 -4.84 -12.37
CA GLU A 177 -1.12 -3.41 -12.19
C GLU A 177 -2.34 -2.69 -11.58
N THR A 178 -3.53 -3.00 -12.08
CA THR A 178 -4.79 -2.44 -11.58
C THR A 178 -5.01 -2.78 -10.09
N VAL A 179 -4.76 -4.02 -9.70
CA VAL A 179 -4.91 -4.48 -8.29
C VAL A 179 -3.89 -3.80 -7.39
N ILE A 180 -2.65 -3.64 -7.88
CA ILE A 180 -1.60 -2.92 -7.15
C ILE A 180 -2.00 -1.45 -6.96
N ASP A 181 -2.47 -0.76 -8.02
CA ASP A 181 -2.92 0.63 -7.93
C ASP A 181 -4.09 0.77 -6.95
N GLU A 182 -5.03 -0.16 -6.96
CA GLU A 182 -6.18 -0.15 -6.06
C GLU A 182 -5.76 -0.30 -4.59
N VAL A 183 -4.91 -1.28 -4.26
CA VAL A 183 -4.47 -1.50 -2.87
C VAL A 183 -3.59 -0.34 -2.38
N ILE A 184 -2.72 0.22 -3.23
CA ILE A 184 -1.93 1.41 -2.89
C ILE A 184 -2.84 2.60 -2.60
N ASN A 185 -3.82 2.87 -3.47
CA ASN A 185 -4.77 3.96 -3.27
C ASN A 185 -5.54 3.82 -1.95
N LYS A 186 -5.98 2.61 -1.61
CA LYS A 186 -6.65 2.35 -0.32
C LYS A 186 -5.75 2.69 0.86
N VAL A 187 -4.53 2.14 0.88
CA VAL A 187 -3.57 2.34 1.97
C VAL A 187 -3.13 3.81 2.05
N MET A 188 -2.68 4.39 0.94
CA MET A 188 -2.12 5.74 0.90
C MET A 188 -3.16 6.83 1.14
N LYS A 189 -4.44 6.59 0.87
CA LYS A 189 -5.53 7.52 1.21
C LYS A 189 -5.57 7.87 2.70
N THR A 190 -5.10 6.99 3.55
CA THR A 190 -5.08 7.19 5.01
C THR A 190 -3.84 7.93 5.51
N LEU A 191 -2.78 8.02 4.70
CA LEU A 191 -1.60 8.83 5.01
C LEU A 191 -1.93 10.31 4.82
N PRO A 192 -1.60 11.20 5.79
CA PRO A 192 -1.78 12.64 5.61
C PRO A 192 -1.00 13.18 4.42
N ASP A 193 -1.45 14.29 3.85
CA ASP A 193 -0.77 14.92 2.73
C ASP A 193 0.60 15.49 3.13
N GLY A 194 1.51 15.55 2.17
CA GLY A 194 2.86 16.04 2.35
C GLY A 194 2.96 17.57 2.36
N PRO A 195 4.17 18.10 2.60
CA PRO A 195 4.40 19.54 2.79
C PRO A 195 4.03 20.38 1.58
N ASN A 196 4.09 19.84 0.35
CA ASN A 196 3.78 20.60 -0.86
C ASN A 196 2.27 20.76 -1.12
N LEU A 197 1.41 20.03 -0.40
CA LEU A 197 -0.06 20.16 -0.46
C LEU A 197 -0.64 20.77 0.82
N ARG A 198 0.15 20.86 1.88
CA ARG A 198 -0.23 21.58 3.10
C ARG A 198 0.17 23.05 2.93
N GLY A 199 -0.73 23.84 2.39
CA GLY A 199 -0.56 25.28 2.25
C GLY A 199 -0.84 26.04 3.55
#